data_b9cb7d84ef64854f48110dd52e6907d7
#
_entry.id   b9cb7d84ef64854f48110dd52e6907d7
#
_cell.length_a   1.000
_cell.length_b   1.000
_cell.length_c   1.000
_cell.angle_alpha   90.00
_cell.angle_beta   90.00
_cell.angle_gamma   90.00
#
_symmetry.space_group_name_H-M   'P 1'
#
loop_
_entity.id
_entity.type
_entity.pdbx_description
1 polymer ?
#
loop_
_entity_poly.entity_id
_entity_poly.type
_entity_poly.pdbx_seq_one_letter_code
_entity_poly.pdbx_strand_id
1 'polypeptide(L)'
;DYTKISDDCVKCGKCKPVCTIFNINQDEATSPRGFIDLLGAYKRDELELDENAKNIFESCFLCTNCVEVCPNDLPTDMIIEQVRSDIAKKFGIAWYKRLFFFLLRHRKIMDFMSKLGYMFQTCGIKINEEKQSATPRFSLPIVKKNRALPYADSISFLNKYPENMKFSKNIDDIKKNRVAIFIGCMSNYTYTN
;
A
#
# COMPACT_ATOMS: atom_id res chain seq x y z
N ASP A 1 15.68 -16.62 9.62
CA ASP A 1 16.85 -15.76 9.82
C ASP A 1 17.18 -15.06 8.50
N TYR A 2 16.87 -13.77 8.39
CA TYR A 2 17.05 -12.99 7.16
C TYR A 2 18.53 -12.74 6.80
N THR A 3 19.47 -13.08 7.66
CA THR A 3 20.90 -12.87 7.40
C THR A 3 21.44 -13.77 6.29
N LYS A 4 20.87 -14.96 6.12
CA LYS A 4 21.30 -15.92 5.09
C LYS A 4 20.75 -15.60 3.69
N ILE A 5 19.69 -14.81 3.60
CA ILE A 5 19.00 -14.58 2.32
C ILE A 5 19.90 -13.84 1.31
N SER A 6 20.78 -12.95 1.80
CA SER A 6 21.74 -12.27 0.91
C SER A 6 22.73 -13.24 0.28
N ASP A 7 23.10 -14.31 1.02
CA ASP A 7 24.05 -15.31 0.56
C ASP A 7 23.37 -16.35 -0.35
N ASP A 8 22.07 -16.58 -0.17
CA ASP A 8 21.28 -17.49 -1.02
C ASP A 8 20.95 -16.89 -2.40
N CYS A 9 21.18 -15.60 -2.61
CA CYS A 9 20.93 -14.94 -3.88
C CYS A 9 22.03 -15.24 -4.90
N VAL A 10 21.70 -16.05 -5.91
CA VAL A 10 22.61 -16.40 -7.02
C VAL A 10 22.83 -15.29 -8.04
N LYS A 11 22.30 -14.10 -7.81
CA LYS A 11 22.47 -12.87 -8.63
C LYS A 11 22.10 -13.04 -10.12
N CYS A 12 21.23 -13.98 -10.46
CA CYS A 12 20.83 -14.32 -11.84
C CYS A 12 20.12 -13.16 -12.59
N GLY A 13 19.53 -12.21 -11.87
CA GLY A 13 18.89 -11.02 -12.43
C GLY A 13 17.47 -11.22 -12.97
N LYS A 14 16.86 -12.41 -12.88
CA LYS A 14 15.47 -12.66 -13.34
C LYS A 14 14.42 -11.73 -12.72
N CYS A 15 14.69 -11.24 -11.52
CA CYS A 15 13.80 -10.31 -10.80
C CYS A 15 13.80 -8.87 -11.36
N LYS A 16 14.82 -8.47 -12.14
CA LYS A 16 14.95 -7.10 -12.68
C LYS A 16 13.88 -6.74 -13.70
N PRO A 17 13.64 -7.54 -14.77
CA PRO A 17 12.65 -7.20 -15.78
C PRO A 17 11.22 -7.05 -15.26
N VAL A 18 10.87 -7.76 -14.18
CA VAL A 18 9.52 -7.72 -13.59
C VAL A 18 9.35 -6.62 -12.54
N CYS A 19 10.44 -5.94 -12.16
CA CYS A 19 10.39 -4.88 -11.16
C CYS A 19 10.00 -3.54 -11.77
N THR A 20 8.85 -3.01 -11.38
CA THR A 20 8.36 -1.71 -11.84
C THR A 20 9.33 -0.57 -11.49
N ILE A 21 9.92 -0.61 -10.29
CA ILE A 21 10.84 0.45 -9.83
C ILE A 21 12.14 0.41 -10.64
N PHE A 22 12.72 -0.77 -10.84
CA PHE A 22 13.91 -0.91 -11.66
C PHE A 22 13.66 -0.44 -13.11
N ASN A 23 12.50 -0.77 -13.69
CA ASN A 23 12.15 -0.36 -15.05
C ASN A 23 12.03 1.17 -15.21
N ILE A 24 11.69 1.89 -14.13
CA ILE A 24 11.60 3.35 -14.13
C ILE A 24 12.96 3.99 -13.88
N ASN A 25 13.65 3.55 -12.83
CA ASN A 25 14.88 4.20 -12.36
C ASN A 25 16.13 3.73 -13.10
N GLN A 26 16.15 2.51 -13.65
CA GLN A 26 17.30 1.84 -14.26
C GLN A 26 18.53 1.78 -13.32
N ASP A 27 18.29 1.87 -12.00
CA ASP A 27 19.32 1.87 -10.98
C ASP A 27 19.33 0.52 -10.25
N GLU A 28 20.53 -0.09 -10.17
CA GLU A 28 20.71 -1.39 -9.55
C GLU A 28 20.37 -1.36 -8.05
N ALA A 29 20.67 -0.27 -7.35
CA ALA A 29 20.36 -0.12 -5.92
C ALA A 29 18.84 -0.24 -5.64
N THR A 30 18.00 0.15 -6.60
CA THR A 30 16.54 0.05 -6.51
C THR A 30 15.98 -1.20 -7.21
N SER A 31 16.85 -2.15 -7.57
CA SER A 31 16.43 -3.46 -8.09
C SER A 31 16.18 -4.47 -6.96
N PRO A 32 15.37 -5.53 -7.19
CA PRO A 32 15.12 -6.53 -6.14
C PRO A 32 16.38 -7.21 -5.64
N ARG A 33 17.34 -7.53 -6.52
CA ARG A 33 18.63 -8.09 -6.08
C ARG A 33 19.50 -7.05 -5.40
N GLY A 34 19.43 -5.77 -5.81
CA GLY A 34 20.09 -4.66 -5.12
C GLY A 34 19.59 -4.50 -3.68
N PHE A 35 18.30 -4.63 -3.44
CA PHE A 35 17.75 -4.64 -2.08
C PHE A 35 18.33 -5.79 -1.24
N ILE A 36 18.50 -6.97 -1.83
CA ILE A 36 19.10 -8.13 -1.13
C ILE A 36 20.57 -7.86 -0.82
N ASP A 37 21.33 -7.32 -1.77
CA ASP A 37 22.75 -6.96 -1.55
C ASP A 37 22.92 -5.90 -0.48
N LEU A 38 22.10 -4.83 -0.52
CA LEU A 38 22.09 -3.77 0.51
C LEU A 38 21.68 -4.30 1.88
N LEU A 39 20.72 -5.25 1.94
CA LEU A 39 20.39 -5.93 3.19
C LEU A 39 21.62 -6.68 3.74
N GLY A 40 22.31 -7.42 2.88
CA GLY A 40 23.53 -8.15 3.26
C GLY A 40 24.58 -7.20 3.87
N ALA A 41 24.84 -6.08 3.19
CA ALA A 41 25.76 -5.05 3.68
C ALA A 41 25.30 -4.43 5.02
N TYR A 42 24.00 -4.16 5.17
CA TYR A 42 23.45 -3.67 6.43
C TYR A 42 23.61 -4.68 7.57
N LYS A 43 23.40 -5.96 7.31
CA LYS A 43 23.53 -7.03 8.31
C LYS A 43 24.99 -7.33 8.71
N ARG A 44 25.95 -6.99 7.87
CA ARG A 44 27.39 -7.09 8.16
C ARG A 44 27.96 -5.81 8.76
N ASP A 45 27.10 -4.83 9.11
CA ASP A 45 27.49 -3.50 9.60
C ASP A 45 28.39 -2.70 8.62
N GLU A 46 28.30 -3.03 7.31
CA GLU A 46 29.00 -2.36 6.22
C GLU A 46 28.19 -1.16 5.66
N LEU A 47 26.89 -1.13 5.93
CA LEU A 47 25.96 -0.10 5.50
C LEU A 47 25.18 0.46 6.69
N GLU A 48 25.22 1.77 6.87
CA GLU A 48 24.30 2.43 7.80
C GLU A 48 22.98 2.77 7.12
N LEU A 49 21.88 2.66 7.89
CA LEU A 49 20.58 3.14 7.43
C LEU A 49 20.55 4.68 7.53
N ASP A 50 21.05 5.34 6.51
CA ASP A 50 20.96 6.80 6.31
C ASP A 50 19.69 7.18 5.54
N GLU A 51 19.50 8.46 5.22
CA GLU A 51 18.36 8.92 4.43
C GLU A 51 18.37 8.36 3.00
N ASN A 52 19.54 8.09 2.42
CA ASN A 52 19.65 7.52 1.09
C ASN A 52 19.19 6.04 1.10
N ALA A 53 19.68 5.24 2.03
CA ALA A 53 19.24 3.87 2.24
C ALA A 53 17.72 3.81 2.50
N LYS A 54 17.19 4.73 3.32
CA LYS A 54 15.75 4.86 3.55
C LYS A 54 14.99 5.10 2.24
N ASN A 55 15.41 6.05 1.40
CA ASN A 55 14.75 6.35 0.14
C ASN A 55 14.78 5.15 -0.83
N ILE A 56 15.90 4.43 -0.87
CA ILE A 56 16.05 3.22 -1.67
C ILE A 56 15.04 2.15 -1.22
N PHE A 57 15.04 1.77 0.06
CA PHE A 57 14.14 0.74 0.57
C PHE A 57 12.65 1.16 0.55
N GLU A 58 12.34 2.46 0.77
CA GLU A 58 10.98 2.98 0.68
C GLU A 58 10.44 3.05 -0.76
N SER A 59 11.30 2.98 -1.79
CA SER A 59 10.89 3.00 -3.19
C SER A 59 10.14 1.73 -3.63
N CYS A 60 10.36 0.59 -2.97
CA CYS A 60 9.73 -0.68 -3.32
C CYS A 60 8.21 -0.66 -3.11
N PHE A 61 7.43 -1.14 -4.07
CA PHE A 61 5.97 -1.24 -3.97
C PHE A 61 5.44 -2.47 -3.23
N LEU A 62 6.30 -3.40 -2.82
CA LEU A 62 5.91 -4.68 -2.21
C LEU A 62 4.92 -5.46 -3.09
N CYS A 63 5.09 -5.43 -4.40
CA CYS A 63 4.19 -6.07 -5.36
C CYS A 63 4.43 -7.58 -5.53
N THR A 64 5.44 -8.14 -4.87
CA THR A 64 5.84 -9.57 -4.84
C THR A 64 6.27 -10.18 -6.17
N ASN A 65 6.17 -9.50 -7.32
CA ASN A 65 6.54 -10.04 -8.62
C ASN A 65 7.97 -10.63 -8.68
N CYS A 66 8.91 -10.03 -7.93
CA CYS A 66 10.28 -10.53 -7.85
C CYS A 66 10.42 -11.86 -7.09
N VAL A 67 9.53 -12.12 -6.15
CA VAL A 67 9.45 -13.39 -5.39
C VAL A 67 8.98 -14.50 -6.31
N GLU A 68 7.88 -14.26 -7.05
CA GLU A 68 7.29 -15.23 -7.97
C GLU A 68 8.23 -15.74 -9.08
N VAL A 69 9.16 -14.89 -9.54
CA VAL A 69 10.12 -15.28 -10.61
C VAL A 69 11.46 -15.75 -10.06
N CYS A 70 11.64 -15.74 -8.75
CA CYS A 70 12.90 -16.11 -8.12
C CYS A 70 13.07 -17.64 -8.12
N PRO A 71 14.16 -18.19 -8.73
CA PRO A 71 14.37 -19.64 -8.74
C PRO A 71 14.68 -20.22 -7.34
N ASN A 72 15.06 -19.37 -6.38
CA ASN A 72 15.34 -19.76 -4.99
C ASN A 72 14.24 -19.32 -4.03
N ASP A 73 13.08 -18.86 -4.52
CA ASP A 73 11.94 -18.44 -3.72
C ASP A 73 12.30 -17.46 -2.60
N LEU A 74 13.22 -16.52 -2.86
CA LEU A 74 13.69 -15.58 -1.85
C LEU A 74 12.58 -14.58 -1.49
N PRO A 75 12.22 -14.46 -0.19
CA PRO A 75 11.14 -13.59 0.27
C PRO A 75 11.60 -12.12 0.34
N THR A 76 11.82 -11.50 -0.82
CA THR A 76 12.31 -10.11 -0.93
C THR A 76 11.36 -9.11 -0.30
N ASP A 77 10.06 -9.35 -0.33
CA ASP A 77 9.02 -8.54 0.31
C ASP A 77 9.19 -8.50 1.83
N MET A 78 9.37 -9.66 2.47
CA MET A 78 9.58 -9.75 3.91
C MET A 78 10.88 -9.07 4.36
N ILE A 79 11.93 -9.17 3.54
CA ILE A 79 13.21 -8.46 3.77
C ILE A 79 12.98 -6.96 3.83
N ILE A 80 12.28 -6.42 2.83
CA ILE A 80 12.02 -4.98 2.75
C ILE A 80 11.15 -4.51 3.90
N GLU A 81 10.13 -5.27 4.30
CA GLU A 81 9.31 -4.96 5.47
C GLU A 81 10.15 -4.87 6.75
N GLN A 82 11.06 -5.83 6.94
CA GLN A 82 11.94 -5.84 8.11
C GLN A 82 12.86 -4.61 8.15
N VAL A 83 13.52 -4.28 7.03
CA VAL A 83 14.39 -3.10 6.95
C VAL A 83 13.59 -1.82 7.14
N ARG A 84 12.38 -1.71 6.58
CA ARG A 84 11.49 -0.56 6.81
C ARG A 84 11.06 -0.43 8.27
N SER A 85 10.89 -1.55 8.98
CA SER A 85 10.64 -1.52 10.42
C SER A 85 11.83 -0.93 11.18
N ASP A 86 13.06 -1.30 10.82
CA ASP A 86 14.27 -0.77 11.45
C ASP A 86 14.49 0.72 11.09
N ILE A 87 14.22 1.11 9.84
CA ILE A 87 14.18 2.51 9.41
C ILE A 87 13.16 3.31 10.22
N ALA A 88 11.96 2.77 10.43
CA ALA A 88 10.93 3.44 11.22
C ALA A 88 11.31 3.57 12.71
N LYS A 89 12.08 2.64 13.26
CA LYS A 89 12.65 2.76 14.61
C LYS A 89 13.70 3.85 14.69
N LYS A 90 14.60 3.94 13.69
CA LYS A 90 15.70 4.92 13.65
C LYS A 90 15.21 6.34 13.40
N PHE A 91 14.39 6.55 12.37
CA PHE A 91 13.93 7.87 11.91
C PHE A 91 12.59 8.30 12.49
N GLY A 92 11.87 7.38 13.14
CA GLY A 92 10.50 7.60 13.60
C GLY A 92 9.48 7.59 12.46
N ILE A 93 8.22 7.73 12.83
CA ILE A 93 7.09 7.77 11.88
C ILE A 93 6.62 9.23 11.77
N ALA A 94 6.53 9.74 10.54
CA ALA A 94 6.04 11.09 10.27
C ALA A 94 4.65 11.31 10.89
N TRP A 95 4.41 12.50 11.45
CA TRP A 95 3.19 12.82 12.20
C TRP A 95 1.89 12.60 11.38
N TYR A 96 1.91 12.87 10.08
CA TYR A 96 0.76 12.66 9.19
C TYR A 96 0.45 11.17 8.99
N LYS A 97 1.48 10.30 8.96
CA LYS A 97 1.30 8.84 8.92
C LYS A 97 0.66 8.34 10.22
N ARG A 98 1.07 8.90 11.39
CA ARG A 98 0.46 8.58 12.70
C ARG A 98 -1.01 8.99 12.73
N LEU A 99 -1.32 10.19 12.24
CA LEU A 99 -2.71 10.66 12.14
C LEU A 99 -3.54 9.75 11.24
N PHE A 100 -3.01 9.36 10.10
CA PHE A 100 -3.69 8.45 9.18
C PHE A 100 -3.94 7.07 9.82
N PHE A 101 -2.96 6.48 10.49
CA PHE A 101 -3.14 5.22 11.21
C PHE A 101 -4.13 5.34 12.37
N PHE A 102 -4.15 6.47 13.06
CA PHE A 102 -5.15 6.75 14.08
C PHE A 102 -6.57 6.77 13.49
N LEU A 103 -6.77 7.43 12.35
CA LEU A 103 -8.06 7.47 11.66
C LEU A 103 -8.50 6.05 11.20
N LEU A 104 -7.59 5.28 10.62
CA LEU A 104 -7.87 3.89 10.19
C LEU A 104 -8.27 3.00 11.38
N ARG A 105 -7.68 3.20 12.54
CA ARG A 105 -8.01 2.44 13.76
C ARG A 105 -9.37 2.81 14.32
N HIS A 106 -9.84 4.06 14.12
CA HIS A 106 -11.08 4.57 14.69
C HIS A 106 -12.13 4.77 13.61
N ARG A 107 -12.82 3.68 13.21
CA ARG A 107 -13.79 3.68 12.12
C ARG A 107 -14.84 4.79 12.21
N LYS A 108 -15.42 5.03 13.41
CA LYS A 108 -16.45 6.08 13.60
C LYS A 108 -15.91 7.48 13.26
N ILE A 109 -14.65 7.75 13.61
CA ILE A 109 -13.98 9.02 13.29
C ILE A 109 -13.70 9.08 11.77
N MET A 110 -13.27 7.98 11.17
CA MET A 110 -13.04 7.89 9.74
C MET A 110 -14.34 8.11 8.94
N ASP A 111 -15.46 7.51 9.36
CA ASP A 111 -16.78 7.71 8.74
C ASP A 111 -17.22 9.18 8.84
N PHE A 112 -17.01 9.83 10.00
CA PHE A 112 -17.30 11.26 10.17
C PHE A 112 -16.42 12.13 9.26
N MET A 113 -15.11 11.88 9.23
CA MET A 113 -14.17 12.61 8.36
C MET A 113 -14.47 12.39 6.87
N SER A 114 -14.91 11.19 6.47
CA SER A 114 -15.33 10.92 5.11
C SER A 114 -16.56 11.73 4.71
N LYS A 115 -17.58 11.82 5.59
CA LYS A 115 -18.75 12.67 5.38
C LYS A 115 -18.39 14.16 5.28
N LEU A 116 -17.50 14.62 6.14
CA LEU A 116 -17.00 15.98 6.08
C LEU A 116 -16.25 16.25 4.78
N GLY A 117 -15.37 15.31 4.38
CA GLY A 117 -14.67 15.36 3.09
C GLY A 117 -15.63 15.39 1.90
N TYR A 118 -16.71 14.61 1.93
CA TYR A 118 -17.76 14.65 0.91
C TYR A 118 -18.44 16.01 0.82
N MET A 119 -18.82 16.61 1.96
CA MET A 119 -19.46 17.93 1.96
C MET A 119 -18.57 19.03 1.35
N PHE A 120 -17.27 18.98 1.63
CA PHE A 120 -16.31 19.99 1.17
C PHE A 120 -15.57 19.62 -0.13
N GLN A 121 -15.80 18.42 -0.68
CA GLN A 121 -15.05 17.98 -1.87
C GLN A 121 -15.25 18.89 -3.08
N THR A 122 -16.45 19.44 -3.29
CA THR A 122 -16.75 20.36 -4.40
C THR A 122 -15.97 21.68 -4.33
N CYS A 123 -15.58 22.12 -3.13
CA CYS A 123 -14.76 23.32 -2.92
C CYS A 123 -13.32 23.15 -3.46
N GLY A 124 -12.69 21.98 -3.18
CA GLY A 124 -11.27 21.72 -3.47
C GLY A 124 -11.03 20.84 -4.70
N ILE A 125 -12.06 20.16 -5.22
CA ILE A 125 -11.93 19.10 -6.21
C ILE A 125 -12.93 19.33 -7.34
N LYS A 126 -12.51 19.14 -8.59
CA LYS A 126 -13.40 19.05 -9.75
C LYS A 126 -13.79 17.59 -9.94
N ILE A 127 -15.08 17.30 -9.82
CA ILE A 127 -15.62 15.94 -10.01
C ILE A 127 -15.98 15.79 -11.49
N ASN A 128 -15.57 14.66 -12.07
CA ASN A 128 -16.00 14.21 -13.39
C ASN A 128 -16.76 12.90 -13.20
N GLU A 129 -18.10 13.00 -13.26
CA GLU A 129 -18.99 11.87 -13.02
C GLU A 129 -18.88 10.79 -14.10
N GLU A 130 -18.66 11.16 -15.36
CA GLU A 130 -18.50 10.21 -16.48
C GLU A 130 -17.28 9.30 -16.29
N LYS A 131 -16.18 9.85 -15.75
CA LYS A 131 -14.91 9.12 -15.51
C LYS A 131 -14.77 8.60 -14.09
N GLN A 132 -15.76 8.80 -13.24
CA GLN A 132 -15.71 8.47 -11.79
C GLN A 132 -14.40 8.96 -11.15
N SER A 133 -13.94 10.14 -11.53
CA SER A 133 -12.66 10.69 -11.12
C SER A 133 -12.79 12.13 -10.64
N ALA A 134 -11.90 12.49 -9.76
CA ALA A 134 -11.80 13.82 -9.19
C ALA A 134 -10.41 14.40 -9.43
N THR A 135 -10.31 15.66 -9.83
CA THR A 135 -9.04 16.35 -10.01
C THR A 135 -8.92 17.50 -9.02
N PRO A 136 -7.82 17.62 -8.26
CA PRO A 136 -7.61 18.72 -7.34
C PRO A 136 -7.58 20.07 -8.07
N ARG A 137 -8.20 21.10 -7.48
CA ARG A 137 -8.11 22.48 -7.99
C ARG A 137 -6.79 23.14 -7.64
N PHE A 138 -6.20 22.71 -6.53
CA PHE A 138 -4.94 23.23 -5.97
C PHE A 138 -3.91 22.13 -5.87
N SER A 139 -2.62 22.45 -6.00
CA SER A 139 -1.55 21.51 -5.70
C SER A 139 -1.33 21.43 -4.20
N LEU A 140 -1.48 20.24 -3.64
CA LEU A 140 -1.17 19.94 -2.25
C LEU A 140 0.19 19.22 -2.18
N PRO A 141 0.91 19.26 -1.05
CA PRO A 141 2.21 18.59 -0.92
C PRO A 141 2.20 17.10 -1.29
N ILE A 142 1.05 16.43 -1.10
CA ILE A 142 0.88 14.99 -1.35
C ILE A 142 0.22 14.72 -2.70
N VAL A 143 -0.57 15.66 -3.24
CA VAL A 143 -1.39 15.46 -4.43
C VAL A 143 -1.16 16.57 -5.45
N LYS A 144 -0.61 16.21 -6.61
CA LYS A 144 -0.41 17.15 -7.73
C LYS A 144 -1.74 17.48 -8.42
N LYS A 145 -1.90 18.74 -8.87
CA LYS A 145 -3.10 19.29 -9.51
C LYS A 145 -3.65 18.43 -10.66
N ASN A 146 -2.79 17.74 -11.41
CA ASN A 146 -3.19 16.97 -12.59
C ASN A 146 -3.41 15.47 -12.28
N ARG A 147 -3.39 15.05 -11.03
CA ARG A 147 -3.60 13.65 -10.66
C ARG A 147 -5.09 13.37 -10.49
N ALA A 148 -5.61 12.44 -11.28
CA ALA A 148 -6.96 11.92 -11.07
C ALA A 148 -7.00 11.07 -9.79
N LEU A 149 -7.95 11.36 -8.93
CA LEU A 149 -8.22 10.66 -7.69
C LEU A 149 -9.64 10.10 -7.74
N PRO A 150 -9.93 9.00 -7.06
CA PRO A 150 -11.30 8.62 -6.79
C PRO A 150 -11.93 9.64 -5.84
N TYR A 151 -13.21 9.94 -6.03
CA TYR A 151 -13.94 10.83 -5.11
C TYR A 151 -14.61 10.02 -4.00
N ALA A 152 -14.85 10.68 -2.85
CA ALA A 152 -15.54 10.06 -1.73
C ALA A 152 -17.04 9.94 -2.01
N ASP A 153 -17.65 8.83 -1.61
CA ASP A 153 -19.10 8.67 -1.64
C ASP A 153 -19.73 9.25 -0.36
N SER A 154 -21.03 9.57 -0.42
CA SER A 154 -21.79 10.17 0.69
C SER A 154 -21.93 9.24 1.88
N ILE A 155 -22.02 7.94 1.66
CA ILE A 155 -22.22 6.90 2.67
C ILE A 155 -21.23 5.78 2.42
N SER A 156 -20.51 5.34 3.48
CA SER A 156 -19.61 4.21 3.37
C SER A 156 -20.37 2.91 3.07
N PHE A 157 -19.73 1.99 2.33
CA PHE A 157 -20.33 0.69 1.98
C PHE A 157 -20.87 -0.05 3.22
N LEU A 158 -20.10 -0.13 4.29
CA LEU A 158 -20.49 -0.81 5.52
C LEU A 158 -21.63 -0.11 6.29
N ASN A 159 -21.91 1.17 6.00
CA ASN A 159 -23.09 1.87 6.53
C ASN A 159 -24.30 1.76 5.59
N LYS A 160 -24.05 1.50 4.28
CA LYS A 160 -25.10 1.33 3.26
C LYS A 160 -25.70 -0.07 3.31
N TYR A 161 -24.86 -1.08 3.60
CA TYR A 161 -25.26 -2.48 3.61
C TYR A 161 -25.17 -3.09 5.00
N PRO A 162 -26.15 -3.95 5.40
CA PRO A 162 -26.11 -4.60 6.71
C PRO A 162 -24.95 -5.59 6.81
N GLU A 163 -24.44 -5.79 8.02
CA GLU A 163 -23.34 -6.73 8.30
C GLU A 163 -23.60 -8.16 7.84
N ASN A 164 -24.89 -8.55 7.79
CA ASN A 164 -25.30 -9.87 7.33
C ASN A 164 -26.32 -9.73 6.19
N MET A 165 -25.89 -9.97 4.96
CA MET A 165 -26.79 -10.05 3.81
C MET A 165 -27.20 -11.50 3.55
N LYS A 166 -28.52 -11.75 3.44
CA LYS A 166 -29.05 -13.05 3.04
C LYS A 166 -29.23 -13.07 1.53
N PHE A 167 -28.40 -13.84 0.83
CA PHE A 167 -28.42 -13.93 -0.63
C PHE A 167 -29.37 -15.01 -1.18
N SER A 168 -29.88 -15.91 -0.33
CA SER A 168 -30.77 -17.01 -0.76
C SER A 168 -32.07 -17.00 -0.01
N LYS A 169 -33.16 -17.34 -0.72
CA LYS A 169 -34.49 -17.56 -0.13
C LYS A 169 -34.57 -18.90 0.60
N ASN A 170 -33.68 -19.85 0.35
CA ASN A 170 -33.65 -21.17 0.98
C ASN A 170 -32.71 -21.16 2.20
N ILE A 171 -33.34 -21.19 3.36
CA ILE A 171 -32.63 -21.08 4.68
C ILE A 171 -31.74 -22.30 4.95
N ASP A 172 -32.03 -23.48 4.36
CA ASP A 172 -31.25 -24.70 4.60
C ASP A 172 -29.90 -24.73 3.91
N ASP A 173 -29.73 -24.03 2.79
CA ASP A 173 -28.43 -23.86 2.10
C ASP A 173 -27.51 -22.85 2.80
N ILE A 174 -28.05 -21.89 3.54
CA ILE A 174 -27.30 -20.83 4.22
C ILE A 174 -26.49 -21.36 5.41
N LYS A 175 -26.92 -22.46 6.02
CA LYS A 175 -26.22 -23.05 7.18
C LYS A 175 -24.90 -23.72 6.83
N LYS A 176 -24.70 -24.12 5.57
CA LYS A 176 -23.48 -24.85 5.15
C LYS A 176 -22.31 -23.98 4.67
N ASN A 177 -22.59 -22.81 4.09
CA ASN A 177 -21.53 -21.99 3.46
C ASN A 177 -21.59 -20.54 3.96
N ARG A 178 -20.85 -20.24 5.02
CA ARG A 178 -20.64 -18.85 5.47
C ARG A 178 -19.43 -18.29 4.72
N VAL A 179 -19.62 -17.21 3.96
CA VAL A 179 -18.55 -16.48 3.27
C VAL A 179 -18.36 -15.15 3.97
N ALA A 180 -17.14 -14.85 4.33
CA ALA A 180 -16.76 -13.53 4.83
C ALA A 180 -16.17 -12.70 3.68
N ILE A 181 -16.67 -11.47 3.50
CA ILE A 181 -16.17 -10.53 2.51
C ILE A 181 -15.34 -9.49 3.24
N PHE A 182 -14.05 -9.41 2.90
CA PHE A 182 -13.18 -8.35 3.39
C PHE A 182 -13.29 -7.13 2.47
N ILE A 183 -13.75 -6.01 3.03
CA ILE A 183 -13.92 -4.76 2.30
C ILE A 183 -12.75 -3.84 2.65
N GLY A 184 -11.89 -3.57 1.66
CA GLY A 184 -10.78 -2.62 1.81
C GLY A 184 -11.26 -1.17 1.95
N CYS A 185 -10.37 -0.28 2.41
CA CYS A 185 -10.71 1.13 2.64
C CYS A 185 -11.24 1.83 1.38
N MET A 186 -10.66 1.55 0.20
CA MET A 186 -11.11 2.15 -1.05
C MET A 186 -12.54 1.74 -1.41
N SER A 187 -12.85 0.45 -1.32
CA SER A 187 -14.21 -0.06 -1.57
C SER A 187 -15.22 0.44 -0.55
N ASN A 188 -14.79 0.70 0.68
CA ASN A 188 -15.69 1.20 1.72
C ASN A 188 -16.06 2.68 1.57
N TYR A 189 -15.15 3.53 1.03
CA TYR A 189 -15.34 4.99 1.04
C TYR A 189 -15.44 5.64 -0.33
N THR A 190 -15.01 4.95 -1.39
CA THR A 190 -14.96 5.52 -2.76
C THR A 190 -15.73 4.68 -3.78
N TYR A 191 -15.73 3.36 -3.64
CA TYR A 191 -16.42 2.45 -4.57
C TYR A 191 -17.50 1.68 -3.84
N THR A 192 -18.54 2.38 -3.39
CA THR A 192 -19.60 1.82 -2.54
C THR A 192 -20.74 1.15 -3.31
N ASN A 193 -20.67 1.07 -4.63
CA ASN A 193 -21.68 0.43 -5.48
C ASN A 193 -21.35 -1.01 -5.80
#